data_d801c6b8147396f22907863a714f78f1
#
_entry.id   d801c6b8147396f22907863a714f78f1
#
_cell.length_a   1.000
_cell.length_b   1.000
_cell.length_c   1.000
_cell.angle_alpha   90.00
_cell.angle_beta   90.00
_cell.angle_gamma   90.00
#
_symmetry.space_group_name_H-M   'P 1'
#
loop_
_entity.id
_entity.type
_entity.pdbx_description
1 polymer ?
#
loop_
_entity_poly.entity_id
_entity_poly.type
_entity_poly.pdbx_seq_one_letter_code
_entity_poly.pdbx_strand_id
1 'polypeptide(L)'
;MNTQTTNENPLGTQPVKKLLMQFAIPSIVAMLVSSLYNIVDQFFIGRNVGELGNAATNISFPLSISCIAIALLFGIGGASAFNLAMGKGEKEKAVYYIGNSAVMLFGCGVILTTITLLFLEPLLRFFGSPDNVLSYAKTYTGIVAIGFPFLILTTGSGHLIRADGRPKISMICNLTGAVINTILDALFVSVLQMGMAGAAIATVIGQVISAGLVIWFLSRCKTVTIRKEHLRISRPIIARVTSLGTAPCSNQLAMMIVQIIMNKSLKYYGSLSIYGEAIPIACAGIITKVNQVFLSLIIGISQGLQPITSYNYGAGKYKRVKSAYLFASTCGFVIALIAFLLFQFVPRQIISIFGNGSESYF
;
A
#
# COMPACT_ATOMS: atom_id res chain seq x y z
N MET A 1 31.64 -17.45 -35.86
CA MET A 1 31.29 -16.25 -35.08
C MET A 1 29.82 -16.36 -34.71
N ASN A 2 29.51 -17.01 -33.58
CA ASN A 2 28.15 -17.10 -33.07
C ASN A 2 27.87 -15.85 -32.24
N THR A 3 27.17 -14.87 -32.81
CA THR A 3 26.54 -13.78 -32.08
C THR A 3 25.38 -14.35 -31.26
N GLN A 4 25.69 -14.88 -30.10
CA GLN A 4 24.68 -15.01 -29.04
C GLN A 4 24.22 -13.57 -28.73
N THR A 5 23.07 -13.18 -29.22
CA THR A 5 22.32 -12.03 -28.74
C THR A 5 21.96 -12.37 -27.30
N THR A 6 22.84 -12.01 -26.38
CA THR A 6 22.53 -11.99 -24.94
C THR A 6 21.36 -11.04 -24.79
N ASN A 7 20.19 -11.60 -24.50
CA ASN A 7 18.98 -10.85 -24.21
C ASN A 7 19.22 -10.11 -22.89
N GLU A 8 20.02 -9.02 -22.96
CA GLU A 8 20.37 -8.22 -21.78
C GLU A 8 19.10 -7.64 -21.18
N ASN A 9 18.95 -7.82 -19.87
CA ASN A 9 17.77 -7.35 -19.14
C ASN A 9 17.62 -5.82 -19.34
N PRO A 10 16.45 -5.34 -19.80
CA PRO A 10 16.18 -3.92 -20.05
C PRO A 10 16.51 -3.00 -18.87
N LEU A 11 16.45 -3.51 -17.62
CA LEU A 11 16.82 -2.75 -16.41
C LEU A 11 18.30 -2.30 -16.43
N GLY A 12 19.17 -3.06 -17.08
CA GLY A 12 20.60 -2.78 -17.16
C GLY A 12 21.05 -2.01 -18.40
N THR A 13 20.21 -1.87 -19.45
CA THR A 13 20.61 -1.36 -20.77
C THR A 13 19.85 -0.11 -21.21
N GLN A 14 18.55 -0.02 -20.96
CA GLN A 14 17.74 1.12 -21.39
C GLN A 14 18.13 2.44 -20.70
N PRO A 15 17.88 3.61 -21.35
CA PRO A 15 18.09 4.91 -20.73
C PRO A 15 17.33 5.05 -19.42
N VAL A 16 18.02 5.47 -18.36
CA VAL A 16 17.50 5.49 -16.99
C VAL A 16 16.22 6.32 -16.86
N LYS A 17 16.17 7.51 -17.48
CA LYS A 17 14.98 8.40 -17.43
C LYS A 17 13.74 7.72 -18.04
N LYS A 18 13.90 7.12 -19.23
CA LYS A 18 12.80 6.41 -19.91
C LYS A 18 12.31 5.23 -19.08
N LEU A 19 13.26 4.48 -18.54
CA LEU A 19 12.97 3.31 -17.72
C LEU A 19 12.24 3.71 -16.42
N LEU A 20 12.71 4.75 -15.73
CA LEU A 20 12.04 5.23 -14.52
C LEU A 20 10.60 5.65 -14.80
N MET A 21 10.33 6.42 -15.86
CA MET A 21 8.98 6.83 -16.23
C MET A 21 8.08 5.62 -16.57
N GLN A 22 8.63 4.61 -17.25
CA GLN A 22 7.90 3.39 -17.60
C GLN A 22 7.45 2.60 -16.37
N PHE A 23 8.21 2.64 -15.26
CA PHE A 23 7.87 1.97 -14.00
C PHE A 23 7.10 2.87 -13.05
N ALA A 24 7.44 4.16 -12.99
CA ALA A 24 6.82 5.10 -12.08
C ALA A 24 5.38 5.44 -12.46
N ILE A 25 5.08 5.69 -13.73
CA ILE A 25 3.72 6.08 -14.17
C ILE A 25 2.66 5.04 -13.75
N PRO A 26 2.82 3.74 -14.07
CA PRO A 26 1.85 2.74 -13.60
C PRO A 26 1.76 2.66 -12.07
N SER A 27 2.89 2.83 -11.37
CA SER A 27 2.90 2.81 -9.90
C SER A 27 2.17 4.03 -9.30
N ILE A 28 2.36 5.22 -9.88
CA ILE A 28 1.64 6.43 -9.51
C ILE A 28 0.14 6.26 -9.70
N VAL A 29 -0.28 5.77 -10.86
CA VAL A 29 -1.70 5.52 -11.15
C VAL A 29 -2.29 4.54 -10.14
N ALA A 30 -1.59 3.43 -9.85
CA ALA A 30 -2.04 2.46 -8.85
C ALA A 30 -2.19 3.08 -7.45
N MET A 31 -1.24 3.94 -7.04
CA MET A 31 -1.28 4.62 -5.73
C MET A 31 -2.42 5.66 -5.66
N LEU A 32 -2.61 6.46 -6.70
CA LEU A 32 -3.70 7.44 -6.76
C LEU A 32 -5.06 6.76 -6.71
N VAL A 33 -5.26 5.71 -7.50
CA VAL A 33 -6.53 4.96 -7.50
C VAL A 33 -6.76 4.28 -6.15
N SER A 34 -5.72 3.73 -5.52
CA SER A 34 -5.84 3.17 -4.16
C SER A 34 -6.25 4.23 -3.13
N SER A 35 -5.74 5.45 -3.24
CA SER A 35 -6.15 6.56 -2.36
C SER A 35 -7.59 7.00 -2.62
N LEU A 36 -7.99 7.08 -3.89
CA LEU A 36 -9.36 7.46 -4.27
C LEU A 36 -10.38 6.42 -3.83
N TYR A 37 -10.10 5.14 -4.04
CA TYR A 37 -11.04 4.09 -3.64
C TYR A 37 -11.29 4.09 -2.13
N ASN A 38 -10.27 4.33 -1.30
CA ASN A 38 -10.45 4.44 0.15
C ASN A 38 -11.41 5.59 0.53
N ILE A 39 -11.37 6.71 -0.22
CA ILE A 39 -12.28 7.84 -0.01
C ILE A 39 -13.71 7.46 -0.42
N VAL A 40 -13.85 6.75 -1.54
CA VAL A 40 -15.15 6.31 -2.06
C VAL A 40 -15.79 5.29 -1.12
N ASP A 41 -15.05 4.31 -0.62
CA ASP A 41 -15.54 3.32 0.37
C ASP A 41 -16.05 4.04 1.64
N GLN A 42 -15.28 4.97 2.19
CA GLN A 42 -15.72 5.77 3.35
C GLN A 42 -16.96 6.63 3.05
N PHE A 43 -17.12 7.12 1.82
CA PHE A 43 -18.30 7.86 1.40
C PHE A 43 -19.56 6.97 1.41
N PHE A 44 -19.48 5.76 0.87
CA PHE A 44 -20.62 4.82 0.90
C PHE A 44 -20.99 4.43 2.33
N ILE A 45 -20.01 4.13 3.18
CA ILE A 45 -20.23 3.80 4.59
C ILE A 45 -20.84 4.99 5.32
N GLY A 46 -20.27 6.19 5.18
CA GLY A 46 -20.76 7.40 5.85
C GLY A 46 -22.18 7.78 5.45
N ARG A 47 -22.55 7.60 4.17
CA ARG A 47 -23.88 7.94 3.67
C ARG A 47 -24.95 6.95 4.12
N ASN A 48 -24.63 5.65 4.20
CA ASN A 48 -25.64 4.60 4.43
C ASN A 48 -25.66 4.07 5.87
N VAL A 49 -24.50 4.10 6.56
CA VAL A 49 -24.36 3.61 7.95
C VAL A 49 -24.20 4.78 8.93
N GLY A 50 -23.73 5.93 8.43
CA GLY A 50 -23.55 7.14 9.23
C GLY A 50 -22.18 7.20 9.93
N GLU A 51 -22.11 8.10 10.93
CA GLU A 51 -20.86 8.42 11.65
C GLU A 51 -20.29 7.21 12.42
N LEU A 52 -21.14 6.34 12.96
CA LEU A 52 -20.72 5.12 13.67
C LEU A 52 -20.02 4.14 12.74
N GLY A 53 -20.43 4.06 11.46
CA GLY A 53 -19.77 3.24 10.46
C GLY A 53 -18.35 3.75 10.15
N ASN A 54 -18.21 5.06 9.93
CA ASN A 54 -16.90 5.67 9.72
C ASN A 54 -15.99 5.55 10.95
N ALA A 55 -16.54 5.69 12.16
CA ALA A 55 -15.78 5.44 13.38
C ALA A 55 -15.28 4.00 13.46
N ALA A 56 -16.10 3.03 13.08
CA ALA A 56 -15.73 1.60 13.08
C ALA A 56 -14.57 1.30 12.12
N THR A 57 -14.58 1.87 10.91
CA THR A 57 -13.46 1.70 9.96
C THR A 57 -12.18 2.34 10.48
N ASN A 58 -12.25 3.49 11.13
CA ASN A 58 -11.10 4.15 11.72
C ASN A 58 -10.47 3.32 12.88
N ILE A 59 -11.30 2.65 13.69
CA ILE A 59 -10.83 1.74 14.75
C ILE A 59 -10.13 0.52 14.16
N SER A 60 -10.57 0.05 12.99
CA SER A 60 -9.96 -1.09 12.29
C SER A 60 -8.67 -0.73 11.53
N PHE A 61 -8.43 0.55 11.32
CA PHE A 61 -7.32 1.07 10.50
C PHE A 61 -5.91 0.59 10.91
N PRO A 62 -5.55 0.47 12.23
CA PRO A 62 -4.26 -0.06 12.64
C PRO A 62 -3.99 -1.48 12.14
N LEU A 63 -5.02 -2.33 12.03
CA LEU A 63 -4.88 -3.68 11.45
C LEU A 63 -4.56 -3.63 9.96
N SER A 64 -5.21 -2.73 9.23
CA SER A 64 -4.91 -2.51 7.81
C SER A 64 -3.47 -2.01 7.59
N ILE A 65 -2.98 -1.11 8.45
CA ILE A 65 -1.57 -0.68 8.41
C ILE A 65 -0.62 -1.83 8.71
N SER A 66 -0.96 -2.70 9.66
CA SER A 66 -0.16 -3.91 9.95
C SER A 66 -0.09 -4.84 8.74
N CYS A 67 -1.18 -5.01 8.00
CA CYS A 67 -1.19 -5.75 6.73
C CYS A 67 -0.23 -5.11 5.70
N ILE A 68 -0.29 -3.79 5.54
CA ILE A 68 0.60 -3.07 4.62
C ILE A 68 2.06 -3.19 5.06
N ALA A 69 2.37 -3.08 6.35
CA ALA A 69 3.72 -3.22 6.87
C ALA A 69 4.31 -4.61 6.56
N ILE A 70 3.53 -5.68 6.76
CA ILE A 70 3.92 -7.06 6.41
C ILE A 70 4.09 -7.20 4.88
N ALA A 71 3.18 -6.63 4.11
CA ALA A 71 3.27 -6.63 2.64
C ALA A 71 4.53 -5.94 2.13
N LEU A 72 4.94 -4.83 2.75
CA LEU A 72 6.18 -4.13 2.40
C LEU A 72 7.42 -4.91 2.84
N LEU A 73 7.38 -5.55 4.04
CA LEU A 73 8.49 -6.35 4.56
C LEU A 73 8.90 -7.44 3.57
N PHE A 74 7.97 -8.27 3.16
CA PHE A 74 8.24 -9.39 2.27
C PHE A 74 8.14 -9.03 0.79
N GLY A 75 7.29 -8.06 0.41
CA GLY A 75 7.11 -7.63 -0.96
C GLY A 75 8.30 -6.81 -1.49
N ILE A 76 8.65 -5.71 -0.81
CA ILE A 76 9.82 -4.88 -1.19
C ILE A 76 11.11 -5.64 -0.91
N GLY A 77 11.22 -6.32 0.23
CA GLY A 77 12.39 -7.13 0.58
C GLY A 77 12.68 -8.21 -0.47
N GLY A 78 11.64 -8.97 -0.85
CA GLY A 78 11.74 -10.01 -1.87
C GLY A 78 12.06 -9.46 -3.26
N ALA A 79 11.37 -8.39 -3.67
CA ALA A 79 11.62 -7.70 -4.93
C ALA A 79 13.05 -7.17 -5.05
N SER A 80 13.57 -6.59 -3.97
CA SER A 80 14.95 -6.08 -3.90
C SER A 80 15.97 -7.21 -3.96
N ALA A 81 15.78 -8.29 -3.17
CA ALA A 81 16.65 -9.46 -3.17
C ALA A 81 16.66 -10.14 -4.54
N PHE A 82 15.48 -10.30 -5.17
CA PHE A 82 15.33 -10.83 -6.52
C PHE A 82 16.15 -10.03 -7.54
N ASN A 83 15.94 -8.71 -7.60
CA ASN A 83 16.63 -7.87 -8.57
C ASN A 83 18.15 -7.80 -8.32
N LEU A 84 18.59 -7.81 -7.05
CA LEU A 84 20.00 -7.89 -6.70
C LEU A 84 20.63 -9.19 -7.24
N ALA A 85 19.98 -10.33 -7.04
CA ALA A 85 20.44 -11.62 -7.54
C ALA A 85 20.43 -11.68 -9.07
N MET A 86 19.38 -11.16 -9.71
CA MET A 86 19.30 -11.06 -11.17
C MET A 86 20.42 -10.19 -11.75
N GLY A 87 20.74 -9.06 -11.10
CA GLY A 87 21.86 -8.20 -11.47
C GLY A 87 23.22 -8.88 -11.37
N LYS A 88 23.39 -9.76 -10.39
CA LYS A 88 24.61 -10.60 -10.22
C LYS A 88 24.68 -11.79 -11.18
N GLY A 89 23.61 -12.08 -11.91
CA GLY A 89 23.50 -13.27 -12.75
C GLY A 89 23.09 -14.56 -12.03
N GLU A 90 22.75 -14.48 -10.74
CA GLU A 90 22.34 -15.61 -9.88
C GLU A 90 20.83 -15.95 -10.07
N LYS A 91 20.43 -16.34 -11.29
CA LYS A 91 19.01 -16.54 -11.65
C LYS A 91 18.30 -17.58 -10.78
N GLU A 92 18.95 -18.71 -10.51
CA GLU A 92 18.36 -19.78 -9.67
C GLU A 92 18.03 -19.26 -8.27
N LYS A 93 18.95 -18.55 -7.65
CA LYS A 93 18.74 -17.96 -6.33
C LYS A 93 17.65 -16.87 -6.34
N ALA A 94 17.57 -16.11 -7.43
CA ALA A 94 16.54 -15.08 -7.61
C ALA A 94 15.12 -15.67 -7.52
N VAL A 95 14.89 -16.85 -8.13
CA VAL A 95 13.56 -17.51 -8.09
C VAL A 95 13.13 -17.84 -6.67
N TYR A 96 14.06 -18.30 -5.82
CA TYR A 96 13.76 -18.60 -4.42
C TYR A 96 13.32 -17.35 -3.64
N TYR A 97 13.84 -16.16 -3.96
CA TYR A 97 13.38 -14.93 -3.32
C TYR A 97 11.91 -14.62 -3.63
N ILE A 98 11.46 -14.79 -4.88
CA ILE A 98 10.04 -14.60 -5.24
C ILE A 98 9.17 -15.65 -4.55
N GLY A 99 9.53 -16.94 -4.65
CA GLY A 99 8.75 -18.03 -4.09
C GLY A 99 8.59 -17.93 -2.58
N ASN A 100 9.70 -17.74 -1.86
CA ASN A 100 9.66 -17.60 -0.41
C ASN A 100 8.89 -16.34 0.03
N SER A 101 9.05 -15.22 -0.67
CA SER A 101 8.29 -14.00 -0.35
C SER A 101 6.79 -14.20 -0.54
N ALA A 102 6.34 -14.86 -1.61
CA ALA A 102 4.94 -15.15 -1.84
C ALA A 102 4.34 -16.03 -0.73
N VAL A 103 5.08 -17.07 -0.29
CA VAL A 103 4.65 -17.94 0.81
C VAL A 103 4.58 -17.16 2.13
N MET A 104 5.57 -16.30 2.42
CA MET A 104 5.57 -15.48 3.63
C MET A 104 4.46 -14.45 3.64
N LEU A 105 4.16 -13.82 2.50
CA LEU A 105 3.05 -12.86 2.37
C LEU A 105 1.72 -13.51 2.73
N PHE A 106 1.43 -14.68 2.15
CA PHE A 106 0.18 -15.40 2.42
C PHE A 106 0.16 -15.97 3.85
N GLY A 107 1.24 -16.62 4.28
CA GLY A 107 1.36 -17.25 5.59
C GLY A 107 1.23 -16.25 6.75
N CYS A 108 1.92 -15.12 6.69
CA CYS A 108 1.78 -14.05 7.68
C CYS A 108 0.37 -13.44 7.67
N GLY A 109 -0.27 -13.38 6.52
CA GLY A 109 -1.66 -12.96 6.40
C GLY A 109 -2.61 -13.90 7.14
N VAL A 110 -2.45 -15.22 6.97
CA VAL A 110 -3.23 -16.22 7.71
C VAL A 110 -3.01 -16.12 9.22
N ILE A 111 -1.75 -15.95 9.64
CA ILE A 111 -1.42 -15.75 11.06
C ILE A 111 -2.10 -14.50 11.62
N LEU A 112 -2.01 -13.37 10.90
CA LEU A 112 -2.64 -12.12 11.34
C LEU A 112 -4.16 -12.25 11.40
N THR A 113 -4.79 -12.91 10.42
CA THR A 113 -6.22 -13.23 10.45
C THR A 113 -6.59 -14.02 11.68
N THR A 114 -5.85 -15.09 11.96
CA THR A 114 -6.12 -15.98 13.11
C THR A 114 -6.02 -15.20 14.42
N ILE A 115 -4.96 -14.40 14.60
CA ILE A 115 -4.78 -13.56 15.80
C ILE A 115 -5.93 -12.54 15.90
N THR A 116 -6.28 -11.88 14.81
CA THR A 116 -7.35 -10.88 14.80
C THR A 116 -8.70 -11.48 15.17
N LEU A 117 -9.04 -12.65 14.61
CA LEU A 117 -10.34 -13.30 14.90
C LEU A 117 -10.41 -13.87 16.31
N LEU A 118 -9.31 -14.43 16.82
CA LEU A 118 -9.26 -14.95 18.21
C LEU A 118 -9.34 -13.84 19.26
N PHE A 119 -8.75 -12.69 18.99
CA PHE A 119 -8.67 -11.56 19.92
C PHE A 119 -9.45 -10.33 19.41
N LEU A 120 -10.54 -10.53 18.66
CA LEU A 120 -11.24 -9.47 17.96
C LEU A 120 -11.69 -8.34 18.90
N GLU A 121 -12.44 -8.68 19.95
CA GLU A 121 -12.94 -7.67 20.90
C GLU A 121 -11.82 -7.01 21.72
N PRO A 122 -10.88 -7.76 22.33
CA PRO A 122 -9.74 -7.17 23.04
C PRO A 122 -8.92 -6.20 22.15
N LEU A 123 -8.67 -6.55 20.88
CA LEU A 123 -7.94 -5.69 19.96
C LEU A 123 -8.69 -4.40 19.63
N LEU A 124 -9.99 -4.49 19.36
CA LEU A 124 -10.81 -3.31 19.07
C LEU A 124 -10.91 -2.38 20.28
N ARG A 125 -11.06 -2.91 21.48
CA ARG A 125 -11.03 -2.12 22.72
C ARG A 125 -9.66 -1.49 22.96
N PHE A 126 -8.57 -2.21 22.68
CA PHE A 126 -7.21 -1.67 22.76
C PHE A 126 -7.00 -0.51 21.77
N PHE A 127 -7.61 -0.57 20.59
CA PHE A 127 -7.57 0.54 19.61
C PHE A 127 -8.53 1.69 19.96
N GLY A 128 -9.25 1.59 21.08
CA GLY A 128 -10.07 2.68 21.60
C GLY A 128 -11.53 2.65 21.14
N SER A 129 -12.08 1.48 20.81
CA SER A 129 -13.49 1.35 20.44
C SER A 129 -14.43 1.70 21.61
N PRO A 130 -15.30 2.73 21.47
CA PRO A 130 -16.39 2.94 22.39
C PRO A 130 -17.46 1.84 22.25
N ASP A 131 -18.26 1.62 23.31
CA ASP A 131 -19.25 0.53 23.32
C ASP A 131 -20.33 0.68 22.23
N ASN A 132 -20.72 1.91 21.90
CA ASN A 132 -21.69 2.19 20.82
C ASN A 132 -21.16 1.90 19.41
N VAL A 133 -19.84 1.89 19.19
CA VAL A 133 -19.18 1.61 17.90
C VAL A 133 -18.74 0.14 17.81
N LEU A 134 -18.55 -0.52 18.96
CA LEU A 134 -17.94 -1.84 19.06
C LEU A 134 -18.67 -2.90 18.19
N SER A 135 -20.00 -2.88 18.13
CA SER A 135 -20.78 -3.82 17.33
C SER A 135 -20.49 -3.66 15.84
N TYR A 136 -20.45 -2.42 15.34
CA TYR A 136 -20.12 -2.10 13.93
C TYR A 136 -18.66 -2.49 13.62
N ALA A 137 -17.73 -2.17 14.54
CA ALA A 137 -16.33 -2.50 14.38
C ALA A 137 -16.07 -4.01 14.38
N LYS A 138 -16.77 -4.79 15.23
CA LYS A 138 -16.71 -6.25 15.23
C LYS A 138 -17.19 -6.84 13.91
N THR A 139 -18.34 -6.38 13.40
CA THR A 139 -18.90 -6.86 12.15
C THR A 139 -17.95 -6.57 10.98
N TYR A 140 -17.46 -5.33 10.88
CA TYR A 140 -16.56 -4.93 9.81
C TYR A 140 -15.22 -5.66 9.88
N THR A 141 -14.54 -5.56 11.03
CA THR A 141 -13.20 -6.15 11.20
C THR A 141 -13.23 -7.66 11.11
N GLY A 142 -14.26 -8.33 11.66
CA GLY A 142 -14.39 -9.78 11.61
C GLY A 142 -14.46 -10.30 10.16
N ILE A 143 -15.20 -9.61 9.29
CA ILE A 143 -15.30 -9.97 7.87
C ILE A 143 -14.01 -9.59 7.13
N VAL A 144 -13.52 -8.36 7.29
CA VAL A 144 -12.33 -7.87 6.58
C VAL A 144 -11.07 -8.65 6.97
N ALA A 145 -10.98 -9.15 8.22
CA ALA A 145 -9.86 -9.99 8.66
C ALA A 145 -9.69 -11.26 7.82
N ILE A 146 -10.77 -11.84 7.30
CA ILE A 146 -10.72 -12.98 6.38
C ILE A 146 -10.00 -12.60 5.08
N GLY A 147 -10.07 -11.32 4.70
CA GLY A 147 -9.41 -10.76 3.53
C GLY A 147 -7.91 -10.46 3.71
N PHE A 148 -7.36 -10.43 4.93
CA PHE A 148 -5.96 -10.05 5.18
C PHE A 148 -4.92 -10.86 4.41
N PRO A 149 -5.02 -12.20 4.29
CA PRO A 149 -4.08 -12.97 3.48
C PRO A 149 -4.04 -12.52 2.02
N PHE A 150 -5.19 -12.19 1.47
CA PHE A 150 -5.34 -11.75 0.08
C PHE A 150 -4.86 -10.31 -0.10
N LEU A 151 -5.15 -9.43 0.85
CA LEU A 151 -4.65 -8.04 0.87
C LEU A 151 -3.11 -8.00 0.92
N ILE A 152 -2.51 -8.74 1.86
CA ILE A 152 -1.06 -8.79 2.04
C ILE A 152 -0.40 -9.40 0.81
N LEU A 153 -0.96 -10.49 0.28
CA LEU A 153 -0.46 -11.14 -0.92
C LEU A 153 -0.52 -10.20 -2.13
N THR A 154 -1.66 -9.54 -2.37
CA THR A 154 -1.84 -8.62 -3.51
C THR A 154 -0.88 -7.44 -3.42
N THR A 155 -0.84 -6.77 -2.29
CA THR A 155 0.00 -5.59 -2.07
C THR A 155 1.49 -5.93 -2.19
N GLY A 156 1.94 -6.98 -1.49
CA GLY A 156 3.34 -7.41 -1.51
C GLY A 156 3.78 -7.96 -2.86
N SER A 157 2.97 -8.80 -3.48
CA SER A 157 3.29 -9.38 -4.80
C SER A 157 3.25 -8.36 -5.93
N GLY A 158 2.54 -7.24 -5.76
CA GLY A 158 2.63 -6.10 -6.67
C GLY A 158 4.08 -5.62 -6.85
N HIS A 159 4.90 -5.65 -5.77
CA HIS A 159 6.33 -5.32 -5.84
C HIS A 159 7.13 -6.42 -6.58
N LEU A 160 6.79 -7.70 -6.35
CA LEU A 160 7.43 -8.84 -7.05
C LEU A 160 7.16 -8.80 -8.56
N ILE A 161 5.92 -8.50 -8.97
CA ILE A 161 5.53 -8.37 -10.38
C ILE A 161 6.25 -7.20 -11.04
N ARG A 162 6.41 -6.07 -10.35
CA ARG A 162 7.22 -4.94 -10.85
C ARG A 162 8.69 -5.34 -11.00
N ALA A 163 9.23 -6.07 -10.05
CA ALA A 163 10.60 -6.57 -10.09
C ALA A 163 10.85 -7.50 -11.30
N ASP A 164 9.83 -8.27 -11.70
CA ASP A 164 9.85 -9.10 -12.91
C ASP A 164 9.73 -8.28 -14.22
N GLY A 165 9.74 -6.94 -14.13
CA GLY A 165 9.69 -6.06 -15.30
C GLY A 165 8.29 -5.78 -15.85
N ARG A 166 7.22 -6.04 -15.08
CA ARG A 166 5.82 -5.89 -15.51
C ARG A 166 5.01 -4.89 -14.66
N PRO A 167 5.43 -3.60 -14.59
CA PRO A 167 4.75 -2.61 -13.75
C PRO A 167 3.28 -2.37 -14.14
N LYS A 168 2.93 -2.44 -15.44
CA LYS A 168 1.55 -2.30 -15.92
C LYS A 168 0.65 -3.42 -15.38
N ILE A 169 1.15 -4.64 -15.27
CA ILE A 169 0.38 -5.77 -14.72
C ILE A 169 0.13 -5.57 -13.23
N SER A 170 1.14 -5.14 -12.46
CA SER A 170 0.96 -4.79 -11.06
C SER A 170 -0.13 -3.72 -10.87
N MET A 171 -0.14 -2.69 -11.73
CA MET A 171 -1.19 -1.67 -11.75
C MET A 171 -2.57 -2.28 -12.02
N ILE A 172 -2.70 -3.11 -13.05
CA ILE A 172 -3.98 -3.72 -13.43
C ILE A 172 -4.53 -4.58 -12.29
N CYS A 173 -3.71 -5.38 -11.60
CA CYS A 173 -4.15 -6.19 -10.46
C CYS A 173 -4.76 -5.32 -9.35
N ASN A 174 -4.10 -4.21 -9.01
CA ASN A 174 -4.60 -3.28 -8.00
C ASN A 174 -5.88 -2.55 -8.44
N LEU A 175 -5.90 -2.05 -9.69
CA LEU A 175 -7.07 -1.38 -10.27
C LEU A 175 -8.30 -2.28 -10.29
N THR A 176 -8.14 -3.54 -10.70
CA THR A 176 -9.26 -4.50 -10.76
C THR A 176 -9.92 -4.66 -9.40
N GLY A 177 -9.13 -4.81 -8.32
CA GLY A 177 -9.68 -4.91 -6.97
C GLY A 177 -10.42 -3.65 -6.53
N ALA A 178 -9.84 -2.48 -6.78
CA ALA A 178 -10.44 -1.20 -6.43
C ALA A 178 -11.78 -0.96 -7.19
N VAL A 179 -11.81 -1.24 -8.48
CA VAL A 179 -13.03 -1.10 -9.31
C VAL A 179 -14.13 -2.06 -8.86
N ILE A 180 -13.78 -3.34 -8.65
CA ILE A 180 -14.75 -4.34 -8.18
C ILE A 180 -15.28 -3.97 -6.80
N ASN A 181 -14.42 -3.59 -5.87
CA ASN A 181 -14.84 -3.14 -4.55
C ASN A 181 -15.83 -1.97 -4.67
N THR A 182 -15.49 -0.91 -5.41
CA THR A 182 -16.37 0.26 -5.60
C THR A 182 -17.74 -0.12 -6.18
N ILE A 183 -17.79 -1.02 -7.17
CA ILE A 183 -19.06 -1.49 -7.76
C ILE A 183 -19.86 -2.27 -6.72
N LEU A 184 -19.20 -3.15 -5.95
CA LEU A 184 -19.85 -3.95 -4.94
C LEU A 184 -20.28 -3.14 -3.72
N ASP A 185 -19.55 -2.07 -3.34
CA ASP A 185 -19.96 -1.13 -2.30
C ASP A 185 -21.28 -0.43 -2.70
N ALA A 186 -21.36 0.06 -3.94
CA ALA A 186 -22.61 0.63 -4.45
C ALA A 186 -23.76 -0.39 -4.40
N LEU A 187 -23.51 -1.65 -4.76
CA LEU A 187 -24.53 -2.69 -4.75
C LEU A 187 -24.91 -3.13 -3.33
N PHE A 188 -23.93 -3.52 -2.50
CA PHE A 188 -24.20 -4.13 -1.19
C PHE A 188 -24.61 -3.11 -0.14
N VAL A 189 -23.97 -1.93 -0.16
CA VAL A 189 -24.23 -0.90 0.86
C VAL A 189 -25.43 -0.04 0.48
N SER A 190 -25.52 0.42 -0.79
CA SER A 190 -26.58 1.36 -1.19
C SER A 190 -27.84 0.67 -1.70
N VAL A 191 -27.75 -0.40 -2.52
CA VAL A 191 -28.91 -1.05 -3.10
C VAL A 191 -29.46 -2.13 -2.15
N LEU A 192 -28.62 -3.05 -1.68
CA LEU A 192 -29.03 -4.16 -0.80
C LEU A 192 -29.10 -3.76 0.68
N GLN A 193 -28.64 -2.54 1.03
CA GLN A 193 -28.68 -1.98 2.39
C GLN A 193 -28.09 -2.91 3.47
N MET A 194 -27.03 -3.65 3.13
CA MET A 194 -26.35 -4.58 4.03
C MET A 194 -25.46 -3.86 5.10
N GLY A 195 -25.41 -2.54 5.08
CA GLY A 195 -24.65 -1.75 6.05
C GLY A 195 -23.15 -2.10 6.10
N MET A 196 -22.59 -2.18 7.30
CA MET A 196 -21.16 -2.49 7.52
C MET A 196 -20.74 -3.85 6.96
N ALA A 197 -21.63 -4.85 7.03
CA ALA A 197 -21.33 -6.17 6.47
C ALA A 197 -21.17 -6.11 4.95
N GLY A 198 -22.00 -5.32 4.27
CA GLY A 198 -21.92 -5.12 2.82
C GLY A 198 -20.58 -4.53 2.38
N ALA A 199 -20.13 -3.45 3.02
CA ALA A 199 -18.84 -2.83 2.75
C ALA A 199 -17.66 -3.79 3.00
N ALA A 200 -17.70 -4.53 4.12
CA ALA A 200 -16.67 -5.50 4.44
C ALA A 200 -16.60 -6.65 3.42
N ILE A 201 -17.74 -7.19 3.00
CA ILE A 201 -17.81 -8.26 1.98
C ILE A 201 -17.31 -7.75 0.62
N ALA A 202 -17.72 -6.56 0.20
CA ALA A 202 -17.25 -5.94 -1.04
C ALA A 202 -15.70 -5.82 -1.05
N THR A 203 -15.13 -5.37 0.06
CA THR A 203 -13.67 -5.26 0.24
C THR A 203 -12.99 -6.62 0.11
N VAL A 204 -13.49 -7.65 0.79
CA VAL A 204 -12.92 -9.00 0.74
C VAL A 204 -13.00 -9.60 -0.67
N ILE A 205 -14.12 -9.46 -1.35
CA ILE A 205 -14.27 -9.95 -2.73
C ILE A 205 -13.27 -9.26 -3.66
N GLY A 206 -13.14 -7.93 -3.58
CA GLY A 206 -12.14 -7.19 -4.36
C GLY A 206 -10.71 -7.69 -4.12
N GLN A 207 -10.36 -7.96 -2.86
CA GLN A 207 -9.05 -8.50 -2.47
C GLN A 207 -8.82 -9.92 -3.00
N VAL A 208 -9.82 -10.81 -2.90
CA VAL A 208 -9.74 -12.20 -3.40
C VAL A 208 -9.53 -12.23 -4.91
N ILE A 209 -10.27 -11.42 -5.67
CA ILE A 209 -10.14 -11.36 -7.13
C ILE A 209 -8.76 -10.80 -7.52
N SER A 210 -8.31 -9.73 -6.86
CA SER A 210 -6.96 -9.20 -7.08
C SER A 210 -5.88 -10.23 -6.77
N ALA A 211 -6.01 -10.96 -5.66
CA ALA A 211 -5.07 -12.01 -5.28
C ALA A 211 -5.05 -13.15 -6.32
N GLY A 212 -6.21 -13.54 -6.83
CA GLY A 212 -6.30 -14.52 -7.91
C GLY A 212 -5.54 -14.10 -9.17
N LEU A 213 -5.69 -12.84 -9.60
CA LEU A 213 -4.93 -12.26 -10.70
C LEU A 213 -3.43 -12.25 -10.42
N VAL A 214 -3.04 -11.83 -9.21
CA VAL A 214 -1.64 -11.79 -8.80
C VAL A 214 -1.00 -13.18 -8.82
N ILE A 215 -1.68 -14.20 -8.29
CA ILE A 215 -1.21 -15.59 -8.32
C ILE A 215 -1.06 -16.08 -9.76
N TRP A 216 -2.05 -15.79 -10.61
CA TRP A 216 -1.99 -16.16 -12.02
C TRP A 216 -0.80 -15.51 -12.75
N PHE A 217 -0.52 -14.22 -12.51
CA PHE A 217 0.61 -13.54 -13.12
C PHE A 217 1.96 -13.95 -12.52
N LEU A 218 2.04 -14.26 -11.23
CA LEU A 218 3.25 -14.79 -10.59
C LEU A 218 3.59 -16.20 -11.10
N SER A 219 2.58 -17.05 -11.32
CA SER A 219 2.82 -18.38 -11.91
C SER A 219 3.36 -18.31 -13.34
N ARG A 220 3.21 -17.16 -14.02
CA ARG A 220 3.67 -16.87 -15.39
C ARG A 220 4.71 -15.74 -15.40
N CYS A 221 5.68 -15.77 -14.50
CA CYS A 221 6.79 -14.80 -14.49
C CYS A 221 7.52 -14.77 -15.85
N LYS A 222 7.90 -13.56 -16.28
CA LYS A 222 8.55 -13.35 -17.57
C LYS A 222 10.03 -13.76 -17.54
N THR A 223 10.71 -13.48 -16.44
CA THR A 223 12.17 -13.61 -16.34
C THR A 223 12.60 -14.93 -15.73
N VAL A 224 11.72 -15.59 -14.97
CA VAL A 224 12.03 -16.82 -14.23
C VAL A 224 10.80 -17.75 -14.19
N THR A 225 11.05 -19.06 -14.07
CA THR A 225 9.97 -20.04 -13.90
C THR A 225 9.92 -20.50 -12.44
N ILE A 226 8.79 -20.24 -11.79
CA ILE A 226 8.55 -20.66 -10.41
C ILE A 226 8.07 -22.12 -10.42
N ARG A 227 8.78 -23.00 -9.68
CA ARG A 227 8.42 -24.40 -9.45
C ARG A 227 8.08 -24.61 -7.98
N LYS A 228 7.44 -25.71 -7.64
CA LYS A 228 7.07 -26.07 -6.26
C LYS A 228 8.26 -26.07 -5.29
N GLU A 229 9.45 -26.44 -5.76
CA GLU A 229 10.70 -26.43 -4.97
C GLU A 229 11.07 -25.04 -4.46
N HIS A 230 10.80 -23.98 -5.25
CA HIS A 230 11.10 -22.59 -4.90
C HIS A 230 10.17 -22.03 -3.81
N LEU A 231 9.05 -22.70 -3.54
CA LEU A 231 8.10 -22.35 -2.46
C LEU A 231 8.52 -22.90 -1.10
N ARG A 232 9.54 -23.78 -1.05
CA ARG A 232 10.05 -24.30 0.22
C ARG A 232 10.71 -23.19 1.02
N ILE A 233 10.27 -23.05 2.26
CA ILE A 233 10.78 -22.05 3.19
C ILE A 233 12.27 -22.31 3.47
N SER A 234 13.08 -21.29 3.20
CA SER A 234 14.52 -21.31 3.43
C SER A 234 14.93 -20.17 4.36
N ARG A 235 15.46 -20.51 5.55
CA ARG A 235 15.85 -19.50 6.55
C ARG A 235 16.81 -18.43 6.01
N PRO A 236 17.90 -18.75 5.28
CA PRO A 236 18.80 -17.73 4.76
C PRO A 236 18.13 -16.82 3.71
N ILE A 237 17.20 -17.36 2.92
CA ILE A 237 16.42 -16.57 1.95
C ILE A 237 15.51 -15.57 2.68
N ILE A 238 14.76 -16.06 3.66
CA ILE A 238 13.84 -15.20 4.45
C ILE A 238 14.64 -14.14 5.23
N ALA A 239 15.75 -14.50 5.87
CA ALA A 239 16.60 -13.53 6.58
C ALA A 239 17.08 -12.40 5.66
N ARG A 240 17.45 -12.71 4.43
CA ARG A 240 17.86 -11.71 3.43
C ARG A 240 16.69 -10.83 3.00
N VAL A 241 15.53 -11.43 2.74
CA VAL A 241 14.30 -10.70 2.38
C VAL A 241 13.89 -9.77 3.51
N THR A 242 13.82 -10.25 4.74
CA THR A 242 13.47 -9.46 5.93
C THR A 242 14.42 -8.29 6.13
N SER A 243 15.73 -8.54 6.05
CA SER A 243 16.75 -7.49 6.19
C SER A 243 16.56 -6.34 5.21
N LEU A 244 16.19 -6.62 3.95
CA LEU A 244 15.95 -5.60 2.93
C LEU A 244 14.58 -4.92 3.06
N GLY A 245 13.59 -5.61 3.63
CA GLY A 245 12.24 -5.10 3.82
C GLY A 245 11.99 -4.39 5.15
N THR A 246 12.92 -4.50 6.11
CA THR A 246 12.76 -3.91 7.45
C THR A 246 12.58 -2.39 7.40
N ALA A 247 13.36 -1.69 6.59
CA ALA A 247 13.27 -0.22 6.51
C ALA A 247 11.88 0.28 6.08
N PRO A 248 11.27 -0.16 4.96
CA PRO A 248 9.93 0.25 4.59
C PRO A 248 8.86 -0.21 5.58
N CYS A 249 9.02 -1.39 6.19
CA CYS A 249 8.11 -1.88 7.23
C CYS A 249 8.15 -0.97 8.47
N SER A 250 9.34 -0.68 8.99
CA SER A 250 9.52 0.20 10.15
C SER A 250 9.00 1.61 9.89
N ASN A 251 9.22 2.14 8.68
CA ASN A 251 8.68 3.43 8.30
C ASN A 251 7.14 3.45 8.36
N GLN A 252 6.48 2.39 7.86
CA GLN A 252 5.03 2.28 7.90
C GLN A 252 4.49 2.23 9.34
N LEU A 253 5.14 1.46 10.21
CA LEU A 253 4.78 1.39 11.63
C LEU A 253 5.04 2.71 12.36
N ALA A 254 6.15 3.40 12.06
CA ALA A 254 6.44 4.72 12.62
C ALA A 254 5.38 5.76 12.23
N MET A 255 4.95 5.77 10.96
CA MET A 255 3.86 6.65 10.49
C MET A 255 2.56 6.40 11.26
N MET A 256 2.22 5.13 11.56
CA MET A 256 1.06 4.78 12.37
C MET A 256 1.16 5.37 13.77
N ILE A 257 2.31 5.22 14.43
CA ILE A 257 2.54 5.74 15.79
C ILE A 257 2.41 7.27 15.80
N VAL A 258 3.05 7.94 14.84
CA VAL A 258 2.96 9.41 14.69
C VAL A 258 1.51 9.86 14.53
N GLN A 259 0.72 9.17 13.69
CA GLN A 259 -0.70 9.50 13.48
C GLN A 259 -1.52 9.36 14.77
N ILE A 260 -1.29 8.30 15.55
CA ILE A 260 -1.98 8.08 16.84
C ILE A 260 -1.62 9.19 17.84
N ILE A 261 -0.33 9.52 17.97
CA ILE A 261 0.15 10.58 18.87
C ILE A 261 -0.42 11.93 18.45
N MET A 262 -0.39 12.24 17.16
CA MET A 262 -0.92 13.49 16.61
C MET A 262 -2.41 13.65 16.93
N ASN A 263 -3.22 12.62 16.68
CA ASN A 263 -4.66 12.67 16.96
C ASN A 263 -4.95 12.87 18.46
N LYS A 264 -4.22 12.17 19.36
CA LYS A 264 -4.34 12.37 20.81
C LYS A 264 -3.94 13.77 21.25
N SER A 265 -2.85 14.31 20.69
CA SER A 265 -2.39 15.66 20.99
C SER A 265 -3.38 16.72 20.50
N LEU A 266 -3.89 16.58 19.28
CA LEU A 266 -4.91 17.49 18.74
C LEU A 266 -6.19 17.48 19.59
N LYS A 267 -6.63 16.31 20.07
CA LYS A 267 -7.77 16.21 20.97
C LYS A 267 -7.51 16.94 22.28
N TYR A 268 -6.38 16.65 22.94
CA TYR A 268 -6.03 17.23 24.24
C TYR A 268 -5.87 18.76 24.18
N TYR A 269 -5.03 19.25 23.27
CA TYR A 269 -4.80 20.71 23.14
C TYR A 269 -5.99 21.43 22.51
N GLY A 270 -6.76 20.76 21.66
CA GLY A 270 -8.00 21.28 21.10
C GLY A 270 -9.04 21.56 22.20
N SER A 271 -9.20 20.65 23.18
CA SER A 271 -10.12 20.86 24.32
C SER A 271 -9.75 22.06 25.20
N LEU A 272 -8.46 22.45 25.21
CA LEU A 272 -7.95 23.61 25.93
C LEU A 272 -8.02 24.91 25.12
N SER A 273 -8.36 24.84 23.84
CA SER A 273 -8.43 26.00 22.93
C SER A 273 -9.86 26.46 22.71
N ILE A 274 -10.00 27.68 22.15
CA ILE A 274 -11.29 28.22 21.73
C ILE A 274 -11.96 27.43 20.59
N TYR A 275 -11.21 26.56 19.90
CA TYR A 275 -11.69 25.77 18.76
C TYR A 275 -12.33 24.44 19.17
N GLY A 276 -12.16 24.00 20.43
CA GLY A 276 -12.67 22.72 20.93
C GLY A 276 -11.91 21.51 20.32
N GLU A 277 -12.37 20.29 20.65
CA GLU A 277 -11.71 19.05 20.23
C GLU A 277 -11.89 18.74 18.72
N ALA A 278 -13.03 19.11 18.15
CA ALA A 278 -13.46 18.65 16.82
C ALA A 278 -12.76 19.37 15.66
N ILE A 279 -12.63 20.71 15.73
CA ILE A 279 -12.11 21.53 14.61
C ILE A 279 -10.65 21.20 14.29
N PRO A 280 -9.71 21.14 15.27
CA PRO A 280 -8.32 20.81 14.97
C PRO A 280 -8.14 19.41 14.36
N ILE A 281 -8.92 18.41 14.82
CA ILE A 281 -8.89 17.07 14.28
C ILE A 281 -9.40 17.05 12.83
N ALA A 282 -10.49 17.77 12.56
CA ALA A 282 -11.07 17.84 11.22
C ALA A 282 -10.12 18.53 10.22
N CYS A 283 -9.52 19.66 10.61
CA CYS A 283 -8.54 20.38 9.79
C CYS A 283 -7.30 19.51 9.51
N ALA A 284 -6.75 18.84 10.54
CA ALA A 284 -5.65 17.88 10.37
C ALA A 284 -6.04 16.72 9.43
N GLY A 285 -7.29 16.25 9.50
CA GLY A 285 -7.81 15.23 8.61
C GLY A 285 -7.82 15.67 7.15
N ILE A 286 -8.24 16.90 6.85
CA ILE A 286 -8.21 17.47 5.49
C ILE A 286 -6.77 17.57 4.99
N ILE A 287 -5.87 18.15 5.80
CA ILE A 287 -4.46 18.30 5.47
C ILE A 287 -3.85 16.93 5.16
N THR A 288 -4.13 15.94 5.99
CA THR A 288 -3.62 14.56 5.81
C THR A 288 -4.12 13.94 4.51
N LYS A 289 -5.40 14.12 4.15
CA LYS A 289 -5.97 13.61 2.89
C LYS A 289 -5.33 14.25 1.66
N VAL A 290 -5.14 15.57 1.68
CA VAL A 290 -4.47 16.28 0.57
C VAL A 290 -3.01 15.86 0.47
N ASN A 291 -2.31 15.79 1.61
CA ASN A 291 -0.93 15.31 1.66
C ASN A 291 -0.78 13.88 1.14
N GLN A 292 -1.77 12.99 1.40
CA GLN A 292 -1.77 11.61 0.90
C GLN A 292 -1.76 11.54 -0.63
N VAL A 293 -2.41 12.49 -1.32
CA VAL A 293 -2.37 12.56 -2.79
C VAL A 293 -0.94 12.85 -3.27
N PHE A 294 -0.26 13.84 -2.69
CA PHE A 294 1.13 14.16 -3.05
C PHE A 294 2.08 13.04 -2.67
N LEU A 295 1.91 12.44 -1.51
CA LEU A 295 2.69 11.27 -1.09
C LEU A 295 2.50 10.09 -2.05
N SER A 296 1.30 9.87 -2.57
CA SER A 296 1.02 8.81 -3.55
C SER A 296 1.85 8.98 -4.84
N LEU A 297 2.06 10.23 -5.29
CA LEU A 297 2.94 10.51 -6.43
C LEU A 297 4.39 10.16 -6.12
N ILE A 298 4.90 10.59 -4.96
CA ILE A 298 6.30 10.36 -4.54
C ILE A 298 6.54 8.86 -4.29
N ILE A 299 5.62 8.19 -3.61
CA ILE A 299 5.69 6.74 -3.37
C ILE A 299 5.66 5.98 -4.69
N GLY A 300 4.83 6.39 -5.65
CA GLY A 300 4.77 5.78 -6.98
C GLY A 300 6.11 5.88 -7.73
N ILE A 301 6.79 7.04 -7.65
CA ILE A 301 8.15 7.20 -8.21
C ILE A 301 9.14 6.28 -7.50
N SER A 302 9.09 6.22 -6.16
CA SER A 302 9.97 5.36 -5.35
C SER A 302 9.78 3.88 -5.69
N GLN A 303 8.54 3.44 -5.86
CA GLN A 303 8.23 2.06 -6.26
C GLN A 303 8.72 1.74 -7.68
N GLY A 304 8.70 2.73 -8.59
CA GLY A 304 9.28 2.59 -9.92
C GLY A 304 10.81 2.57 -9.92
N LEU A 305 11.43 3.29 -9.00
CA LEU A 305 12.89 3.36 -8.84
C LEU A 305 13.48 2.05 -8.29
N GLN A 306 12.78 1.37 -7.38
CA GLN A 306 13.25 0.21 -6.63
C GLN A 306 13.82 -0.93 -7.53
N PRO A 307 13.12 -1.43 -8.58
CA PRO A 307 13.67 -2.50 -9.42
C PRO A 307 14.91 -2.04 -10.22
N ILE A 308 14.95 -0.78 -10.63
CA ILE A 308 16.06 -0.22 -11.41
C ILE A 308 17.32 -0.15 -10.53
N THR A 309 17.22 0.42 -9.35
CA THR A 309 18.36 0.55 -8.43
C THR A 309 18.86 -0.80 -7.94
N SER A 310 17.96 -1.69 -7.53
CA SER A 310 18.33 -3.02 -7.02
C SER A 310 19.04 -3.86 -8.08
N TYR A 311 18.54 -3.90 -9.31
CA TYR A 311 19.17 -4.63 -10.40
C TYR A 311 20.56 -4.06 -10.75
N ASN A 312 20.67 -2.74 -10.99
CA ASN A 312 21.93 -2.12 -11.37
C ASN A 312 22.97 -2.15 -10.23
N TYR A 313 22.52 -2.11 -8.98
CA TYR A 313 23.42 -2.29 -7.85
C TYR A 313 23.99 -3.73 -7.82
N GLY A 314 23.14 -4.75 -8.03
CA GLY A 314 23.57 -6.13 -8.15
C GLY A 314 24.56 -6.36 -9.31
N ALA A 315 24.34 -5.66 -10.43
CA ALA A 315 25.20 -5.72 -11.62
C ALA A 315 26.49 -4.87 -11.54
N GLY A 316 26.73 -4.19 -10.39
CA GLY A 316 27.91 -3.31 -10.23
C GLY A 316 27.84 -2.00 -11.02
N LYS A 317 26.68 -1.66 -11.64
CA LYS A 317 26.49 -0.47 -12.46
C LYS A 317 26.15 0.77 -11.61
N TYR A 318 27.00 1.12 -10.65
CA TYR A 318 26.75 2.18 -9.65
C TYR A 318 26.48 3.57 -10.23
N LYS A 319 27.09 3.92 -11.38
CA LYS A 319 26.79 5.18 -12.07
C LYS A 319 25.32 5.28 -12.49
N ARG A 320 24.74 4.16 -12.92
CA ARG A 320 23.30 4.10 -13.28
C ARG A 320 22.41 4.21 -12.04
N VAL A 321 22.79 3.57 -10.94
CA VAL A 321 22.10 3.70 -9.66
C VAL A 321 22.06 5.15 -9.20
N LYS A 322 23.21 5.85 -9.21
CA LYS A 322 23.30 7.28 -8.86
C LYS A 322 22.43 8.15 -9.77
N SER A 323 22.49 7.92 -11.10
CA SER A 323 21.68 8.68 -12.06
C SER A 323 20.17 8.46 -11.84
N ALA A 324 19.74 7.22 -11.59
CA ALA A 324 18.34 6.90 -11.32
C ALA A 324 17.85 7.56 -10.03
N TYR A 325 18.66 7.47 -8.98
CA TYR A 325 18.36 8.08 -7.69
C TYR A 325 18.24 9.60 -7.76
N LEU A 326 19.23 10.27 -8.37
CA LEU A 326 19.22 11.73 -8.52
C LEU A 326 18.00 12.20 -9.33
N PHE A 327 17.69 11.52 -10.44
CA PHE A 327 16.52 11.89 -11.24
C PHE A 327 15.21 11.69 -10.48
N ALA A 328 15.04 10.56 -9.78
CA ALA A 328 13.86 10.31 -8.94
C ALA A 328 13.74 11.34 -7.80
N SER A 329 14.86 11.66 -7.14
CA SER A 329 14.90 12.66 -6.07
C SER A 329 14.54 14.06 -6.58
N THR A 330 15.00 14.43 -7.77
CA THR A 330 14.62 15.71 -8.40
C THR A 330 13.12 15.76 -8.69
N CYS A 331 12.54 14.68 -9.25
CA CYS A 331 11.10 14.62 -9.47
C CYS A 331 10.32 14.72 -8.15
N GLY A 332 10.76 13.98 -7.10
CA GLY A 332 10.13 14.04 -5.78
C GLY A 332 10.23 15.42 -5.15
N PHE A 333 11.38 16.09 -5.28
CA PHE A 333 11.57 17.46 -4.80
C PHE A 333 10.64 18.47 -5.49
N VAL A 334 10.49 18.36 -6.82
CA VAL A 334 9.56 19.23 -7.57
C VAL A 334 8.13 19.03 -7.09
N ILE A 335 7.68 17.78 -6.90
CA ILE A 335 6.35 17.48 -6.39
C ILE A 335 6.16 18.05 -4.97
N ALA A 336 7.15 17.86 -4.10
CA ALA A 336 7.12 18.40 -2.73
C ALA A 336 7.08 19.94 -2.71
N LEU A 337 7.84 20.59 -3.61
CA LEU A 337 7.82 22.04 -3.77
C LEU A 337 6.45 22.55 -4.25
N ILE A 338 5.84 21.88 -5.22
CA ILE A 338 4.47 22.21 -5.67
C ILE A 338 3.48 22.06 -4.51
N ALA A 339 3.54 20.96 -3.77
CA ALA A 339 2.70 20.74 -2.60
C ALA A 339 2.89 21.86 -1.55
N PHE A 340 4.14 22.20 -1.23
CA PHE A 340 4.45 23.29 -0.32
C PHE A 340 3.86 24.64 -0.77
N LEU A 341 4.03 24.99 -2.05
CA LEU A 341 3.49 26.24 -2.59
C LEU A 341 1.94 26.25 -2.53
N LEU A 342 1.30 25.13 -2.84
CA LEU A 342 -0.16 25.01 -2.75
C LEU A 342 -0.67 25.19 -1.32
N PHE A 343 -0.04 24.51 -0.35
CA PHE A 343 -0.42 24.67 1.06
C PHE A 343 -0.14 26.08 1.62
N GLN A 344 0.88 26.77 1.09
CA GLN A 344 1.26 28.09 1.56
C GLN A 344 0.40 29.20 0.95
N PHE A 345 0.09 29.11 -0.35
CA PHE A 345 -0.56 30.21 -1.07
C PHE A 345 -2.06 30.04 -1.31
N VAL A 346 -2.56 28.79 -1.28
CA VAL A 346 -3.97 28.49 -1.56
C VAL A 346 -4.65 27.60 -0.50
N PRO A 347 -4.37 27.78 0.82
CA PRO A 347 -4.93 26.92 1.86
C PRO A 347 -6.45 26.98 1.94
N ARG A 348 -7.05 28.18 1.81
CA ARG A 348 -8.50 28.37 1.88
C ARG A 348 -9.24 27.62 0.77
N GLN A 349 -8.72 27.68 -0.46
CA GLN A 349 -9.29 26.98 -1.61
C GLN A 349 -9.20 25.46 -1.44
N ILE A 350 -8.10 24.96 -0.86
CA ILE A 350 -7.96 23.54 -0.57
C ILE A 350 -9.01 23.09 0.44
N ILE A 351 -9.20 23.84 1.52
CA ILE A 351 -10.19 23.51 2.55
C ILE A 351 -11.62 23.57 1.98
N SER A 352 -11.93 24.57 1.16
CA SER A 352 -13.26 24.75 0.57
C SER A 352 -13.70 23.60 -0.36
N ILE A 353 -12.76 22.82 -0.92
CA ILE A 353 -13.08 21.60 -1.69
C ILE A 353 -13.74 20.54 -0.78
N PHE A 354 -13.43 20.52 0.51
CA PHE A 354 -13.92 19.52 1.46
C PHE A 354 -15.16 19.93 2.25
N GLY A 355 -15.66 21.15 2.09
CA GLY A 355 -16.91 21.62 2.68
C GLY A 355 -16.92 23.11 2.98
N ASN A 356 -18.14 23.65 3.14
CA ASN A 356 -18.39 25.02 3.60
C ASN A 356 -18.39 25.01 5.13
N GLY A 357 -17.21 25.05 5.74
CA GLY A 357 -17.06 25.16 7.20
C GLY A 357 -17.44 26.55 7.72
N SER A 358 -17.64 26.68 9.05
CA SER A 358 -17.74 27.98 9.73
C SER A 358 -16.45 28.80 9.53
N GLU A 359 -16.50 30.13 9.76
CA GLU A 359 -15.31 31.01 9.68
C GLU A 359 -14.11 30.48 10.54
N SER A 360 -14.42 29.79 11.62
CA SER A 360 -13.41 29.14 12.48
C SER A 360 -12.64 27.99 11.81
N TYR A 361 -13.07 27.56 10.62
CA TYR A 361 -12.44 26.51 9.81
C TYR A 361 -11.39 27.07 8.85
N PHE A 362 -11.50 28.35 8.49
CA PHE A 362 -10.64 29.05 7.53
C PHE A 362 -9.69 30.02 8.24
#